data_437ba87a3e1d956309b017b28899a13f
#
_entry.id   437ba87a3e1d956309b017b28899a13f
#
_cell.length_a   1.000
_cell.length_b   1.000
_cell.length_c   1.000
_cell.angle_alpha   90.00
_cell.angle_beta   90.00
_cell.angle_gamma   90.00
#
_symmetry.space_group_name_H-M   'P 1'
#
loop_
_entity.id
_entity.type
_entity.pdbx_description
1 polymer ?
#
loop_
_entity_poly.entity_id
_entity_poly.type
_entity_poly.pdbx_seq_one_letter_code
_entity_poly.pdbx_strand_id
1 'polypeptide(L)'
;MCDNNKFYVCEHCGNLIGMIHDAGVPMMCCGQKMTKLELGVVEASHEKHIPVVTVEDNIVTVTIGSVEHPMVEEHHIVWVYLQTDRGGQRKCLEVGKAPTVTFALADEKPIAAYAYCNLHGLWKKEI
;
A
#
# COMPACT_ATOMS: atom_id res chain seq x y z
N MET A 1 -4.67 19.34 -2.13
CA MET A 1 -3.25 19.08 -1.82
C MET A 1 -2.94 17.65 -1.40
N CYS A 2 -3.93 16.86 -1.13
CA CYS A 2 -3.76 15.44 -0.79
C CYS A 2 -3.90 14.57 -2.04
N ASP A 3 -3.13 14.89 -3.05
CA ASP A 3 -3.29 14.31 -4.38
C ASP A 3 -2.22 13.27 -4.74
N ASN A 4 -1.22 13.14 -3.89
CA ASN A 4 -0.06 12.33 -4.25
C ASN A 4 0.13 11.15 -3.31
N ASN A 5 -0.22 9.97 -3.77
CA ASN A 5 0.03 8.75 -3.03
C ASN A 5 1.46 8.28 -3.27
N LYS A 6 2.41 9.08 -2.78
CA LYS A 6 3.84 8.82 -2.90
C LYS A 6 4.37 8.27 -1.58
N PHE A 7 5.07 7.17 -1.67
CA PHE A 7 5.68 6.51 -0.52
C PHE A 7 7.19 6.45 -0.74
N TYR A 8 7.95 6.67 0.33
CA TYR A 8 9.41 6.69 0.30
C TYR A 8 9.98 5.79 1.38
N VAL A 9 11.11 5.18 1.11
CA VAL A 9 11.81 4.32 2.06
C VAL A 9 13.25 4.78 2.23
N CYS A 10 13.77 4.70 3.45
CA CYS A 10 15.19 4.88 3.71
C CYS A 10 15.91 3.54 3.50
N GLU A 11 16.79 3.49 2.52
CA GLU A 11 17.54 2.26 2.21
C GLU A 11 18.50 1.85 3.32
N HIS A 12 18.82 2.77 4.25
CA HIS A 12 19.72 2.49 5.36
C HIS A 12 19.01 1.94 6.59
N CYS A 13 17.97 2.63 7.09
CA CYS A 13 17.29 2.22 8.31
C CYS A 13 15.94 1.57 8.12
N GLY A 14 15.37 1.66 6.91
CA GLY A 14 14.07 1.08 6.60
C GLY A 14 12.86 1.94 6.97
N ASN A 15 13.07 3.19 7.42
CA ASN A 15 11.93 4.08 7.64
C ASN A 15 11.12 4.21 6.36
N LEU A 16 9.81 4.09 6.49
CA LEU A 16 8.89 4.20 5.35
C LEU A 16 7.87 5.29 5.66
N ILE A 17 7.71 6.23 4.72
CA ILE A 17 6.80 7.37 4.91
C ILE A 17 5.83 7.50 3.74
N GLY A 18 4.66 8.08 4.01
CA GLY A 18 3.74 8.53 2.98
C GLY A 18 3.73 10.06 2.93
N MET A 19 3.85 10.63 1.73
CA MET A 19 3.80 12.07 1.54
C MET A 19 2.34 12.52 1.44
N ILE A 20 1.95 13.45 2.28
CA ILE A 20 0.63 14.11 2.20
C ILE A 20 0.66 15.16 1.09
N HIS A 21 1.73 15.94 1.07
CA HIS A 21 1.99 16.96 0.06
C HIS A 21 3.47 16.94 -0.28
N ASP A 22 3.79 16.87 -1.57
CA ASP A 22 5.16 16.87 -2.03
C ASP A 22 5.48 18.23 -2.64
N ALA A 23 6.34 19.00 -1.95
CA ALA A 23 6.77 20.31 -2.42
C ALA A 23 7.95 20.24 -3.41
N GLY A 24 8.38 19.04 -3.78
CA GLY A 24 9.49 18.84 -4.71
C GLY A 24 10.88 18.85 -4.03
N VAL A 25 10.91 18.89 -2.72
CA VAL A 25 12.18 18.86 -1.96
C VAL A 25 12.42 17.43 -1.49
N PRO A 26 13.64 16.87 -1.69
CA PRO A 26 13.91 15.49 -1.27
C PRO A 26 13.74 15.31 0.24
N MET A 27 13.14 14.18 0.62
CA MET A 27 13.13 13.74 2.01
C MET A 27 14.44 13.04 2.32
N MET A 28 15.10 13.47 3.40
CA MET A 28 16.40 12.95 3.81
C MET A 28 16.24 12.08 5.05
N CYS A 29 16.94 10.95 5.08
CA CYS A 29 17.01 10.08 6.25
C CYS A 29 18.37 9.40 6.26
N CYS A 30 18.98 9.29 7.43
CA CYS A 30 20.32 8.69 7.58
C CYS A 30 21.38 9.32 6.64
N GLY A 31 21.28 10.64 6.41
CA GLY A 31 22.25 11.37 5.60
C GLY A 31 22.14 11.14 4.10
N GLN A 32 21.04 10.52 3.63
CA GLN A 32 20.83 10.26 2.21
C GLN A 32 19.39 10.51 1.82
N LYS A 33 19.14 10.66 0.53
CA LYS A 33 17.78 10.81 0.02
C LYS A 33 17.00 9.53 0.22
N MET A 34 15.75 9.64 0.66
CA MET A 34 14.84 8.51 0.68
C MET A 34 14.47 8.12 -0.75
N THR A 35 14.28 6.84 -0.97
CA THR A 35 13.95 6.27 -2.28
C THR A 35 12.45 6.20 -2.45
N LYS A 36 11.94 6.73 -3.57
CA LYS A 36 10.52 6.60 -3.89
C LYS A 36 10.20 5.15 -4.23
N LEU A 37 9.12 4.63 -3.66
CA LEU A 37 8.62 3.31 -4.01
C LEU A 37 7.90 3.37 -5.36
N GLU A 38 8.37 2.58 -6.31
CA GLU A 38 7.75 2.46 -7.62
C GLU A 38 6.80 1.25 -7.63
N LEU A 39 5.74 1.34 -8.45
CA LEU A 39 4.73 0.29 -8.50
C LEU A 39 5.21 -0.90 -9.34
N GLY A 40 5.13 -2.10 -8.75
CA GLY A 40 5.31 -3.35 -9.47
C GLY A 40 6.62 -3.51 -10.22
N VAL A 41 7.70 -2.83 -9.78
CA VAL A 41 8.99 -2.89 -10.46
C VAL A 41 9.85 -4.08 -10.04
N VAL A 42 9.55 -4.67 -8.91
CA VAL A 42 10.23 -5.88 -8.45
C VAL A 42 9.60 -7.06 -9.14
N GLU A 43 10.42 -7.91 -9.78
CA GLU A 43 9.90 -9.08 -10.46
C GLU A 43 9.30 -10.05 -9.45
N ALA A 44 8.00 -10.30 -9.59
CA ALA A 44 7.24 -11.14 -8.69
C ALA A 44 5.93 -11.55 -9.36
N SER A 45 5.24 -12.50 -8.74
CA SER A 45 3.95 -12.98 -9.23
C SER A 45 2.87 -11.90 -9.09
N HIS A 46 2.32 -11.42 -10.20
CA HIS A 46 1.26 -10.43 -10.23
C HIS A 46 0.00 -10.94 -9.55
N GLU A 47 -0.40 -12.19 -9.77
CA GLU A 47 -1.60 -12.78 -9.18
C GLU A 47 -1.55 -12.89 -7.66
N LYS A 48 -0.34 -12.83 -7.05
CA LYS A 48 -0.16 -12.85 -5.59
C LYS A 48 -0.02 -11.47 -4.98
N HIS A 49 0.21 -10.43 -5.78
CA HIS A 49 0.55 -9.10 -5.28
C HIS A 49 -0.46 -8.02 -5.61
N ILE A 50 -1.16 -8.12 -6.75
CA ILE A 50 -2.14 -7.12 -7.12
C ILE A 50 -3.38 -7.26 -6.24
N PRO A 51 -3.80 -6.18 -5.56
CA PRO A 51 -4.99 -6.24 -4.72
C PRO A 51 -6.24 -6.61 -5.49
N VAL A 52 -7.09 -7.42 -4.88
CA VAL A 52 -8.43 -7.73 -5.38
C VAL A 52 -9.41 -6.95 -4.51
N VAL A 53 -10.22 -6.11 -5.14
CA VAL A 53 -11.09 -5.18 -4.43
C VAL A 53 -12.56 -5.49 -4.72
N THR A 54 -13.36 -5.58 -3.67
CA THR A 54 -14.82 -5.63 -3.78
C THR A 54 -15.42 -4.47 -3.00
N VAL A 55 -16.45 -3.86 -3.58
CA VAL A 55 -17.14 -2.73 -2.96
C VAL A 55 -18.61 -3.09 -2.80
N GLU A 56 -19.10 -3.09 -1.57
CA GLU A 56 -20.52 -3.30 -1.25
C GLU A 56 -20.98 -2.15 -0.37
N ASP A 57 -21.86 -1.31 -0.90
CA ASP A 57 -22.32 -0.09 -0.22
C ASP A 57 -21.13 0.77 0.21
N ASN A 58 -20.97 0.99 1.51
CA ASN A 58 -19.86 1.78 2.06
C ASN A 58 -18.69 0.92 2.56
N ILE A 59 -18.69 -0.38 2.29
CA ILE A 59 -17.62 -1.29 2.73
C ILE A 59 -16.77 -1.71 1.54
N VAL A 60 -15.47 -1.49 1.67
CA VAL A 60 -14.48 -1.92 0.69
C VAL A 60 -13.66 -3.05 1.30
N THR A 61 -13.64 -4.20 0.64
CA THR A 61 -12.84 -5.34 1.05
C THR A 61 -11.68 -5.51 0.09
N VAL A 62 -10.47 -5.57 0.62
CA VAL A 62 -9.24 -5.72 -0.16
C VAL A 62 -8.55 -7.00 0.26
N THR A 63 -8.34 -7.89 -0.69
CA THR A 63 -7.59 -9.14 -0.49
C THR A 63 -6.37 -9.14 -1.39
N ILE A 64 -5.22 -9.55 -0.88
CA ILE A 64 -3.98 -9.59 -1.64
C ILE A 64 -3.66 -11.05 -1.92
N GLY A 65 -3.67 -11.50 -3.11
CA GLY A 65 -4.04 -11.14 -4.45
C GLY A 65 -5.13 -12.10 -4.91
N SER A 66 -5.29 -12.38 -6.22
CA SER A 66 -6.23 -13.39 -6.73
C SER A 66 -5.81 -14.81 -6.32
N VAL A 67 -4.51 -15.04 -6.22
CA VAL A 67 -3.93 -16.17 -5.49
C VAL A 67 -3.39 -15.59 -4.18
N GLU A 68 -3.84 -16.12 -3.06
CA GLU A 68 -3.57 -15.53 -1.75
C GLU A 68 -2.07 -15.37 -1.48
N HIS A 69 -1.67 -14.14 -1.12
CA HIS A 69 -0.29 -13.82 -0.79
C HIS A 69 0.11 -14.49 0.54
N PRO A 70 1.36 -14.99 0.67
CA PRO A 70 1.82 -15.52 1.94
C PRO A 70 1.80 -14.47 3.05
N MET A 71 1.58 -14.94 4.29
CA MET A 71 1.55 -14.09 5.49
C MET A 71 2.39 -14.75 6.58
N VAL A 72 3.68 -14.96 6.27
CA VAL A 72 4.67 -15.49 7.20
C VAL A 72 5.69 -14.41 7.56
N GLU A 73 6.45 -14.62 8.63
CA GLU A 73 7.37 -13.60 9.14
C GLU A 73 8.34 -13.09 8.07
N GLU A 74 8.89 -13.98 7.26
CA GLU A 74 9.87 -13.63 6.23
C GLU A 74 9.26 -12.97 5.00
N HIS A 75 7.97 -13.23 4.74
CA HIS A 75 7.31 -12.78 3.53
C HIS A 75 5.83 -12.53 3.79
N HIS A 76 5.43 -11.27 3.83
CA HIS A 76 4.04 -10.89 4.12
C HIS A 76 3.69 -9.51 3.56
N ILE A 77 2.40 -9.26 3.46
CA ILE A 77 1.88 -7.92 3.20
C ILE A 77 1.89 -7.16 4.52
N VAL A 78 2.59 -6.04 4.53
CA VAL A 78 2.79 -5.23 5.75
C VAL A 78 1.58 -4.33 6.01
N TRP A 79 1.11 -3.65 4.96
CA TRP A 79 -0.04 -2.76 5.06
C TRP A 79 -0.78 -2.66 3.73
N VAL A 80 -2.03 -2.21 3.83
CA VAL A 80 -2.88 -1.86 2.70
C VAL A 80 -3.36 -0.43 2.89
N TYR A 81 -3.28 0.37 1.83
CA TYR A 81 -3.76 1.75 1.80
C TYR A 81 -4.90 1.86 0.80
N LEU A 82 -6.05 2.33 1.24
CA LEU A 82 -7.18 2.63 0.37
C LEU A 82 -7.20 4.12 0.09
N GLN A 83 -6.98 4.50 -1.16
CA GLN A 83 -7.09 5.87 -1.61
C GLN A 83 -8.55 6.18 -1.92
N THR A 84 -9.02 7.33 -1.42
CA THR A 84 -10.35 7.84 -1.70
C THR A 84 -10.26 9.27 -2.26
N ASP A 85 -11.39 9.84 -2.68
CA ASP A 85 -11.45 11.24 -3.14
C ASP A 85 -11.29 12.25 -1.99
N ARG A 86 -11.20 11.79 -0.74
CA ARG A 86 -11.04 12.63 0.44
C ARG A 86 -9.75 12.33 1.21
N GLY A 87 -8.83 11.59 0.63
CA GLY A 87 -7.60 11.16 1.27
C GLY A 87 -7.46 9.65 1.25
N GLY A 88 -7.60 9.02 2.41
CA GLY A 88 -7.53 7.56 2.45
C GLY A 88 -7.41 7.01 3.85
N GLN A 89 -7.33 5.68 3.91
CA GLN A 89 -7.15 4.93 5.15
C GLN A 89 -6.05 3.88 4.95
N ARG A 90 -5.25 3.66 5.98
CA ARG A 90 -4.22 2.62 5.96
C ARG A 90 -4.46 1.66 7.12
N LYS A 91 -4.36 0.36 6.84
CA LYS A 91 -4.42 -0.67 7.87
C LYS A 91 -3.22 -1.60 7.76
N CYS A 92 -2.62 -1.91 8.90
CA CYS A 92 -1.53 -2.88 8.97
C CYS A 92 -2.11 -4.28 9.07
N LEU A 93 -1.44 -5.25 8.43
CA LEU A 93 -1.83 -6.64 8.47
C LEU A 93 -0.99 -7.39 9.50
N GLU A 94 -1.50 -8.55 9.93
CA GLU A 94 -0.81 -9.40 10.90
C GLU A 94 -0.33 -10.68 10.23
N VAL A 95 0.93 -11.04 10.51
CA VAL A 95 1.49 -12.33 10.12
C VAL A 95 0.64 -13.45 10.74
N GLY A 96 0.38 -14.49 9.95
CA GLY A 96 -0.43 -15.63 10.39
C GLY A 96 -1.92 -15.50 10.16
N LYS A 97 -2.38 -14.33 9.70
CA LYS A 97 -3.77 -14.10 9.32
C LYS A 97 -3.89 -13.92 7.82
N ALA A 98 -5.11 -14.07 7.29
CA ALA A 98 -5.36 -13.88 5.85
C ALA A 98 -5.00 -12.45 5.41
N PRO A 99 -4.48 -12.27 4.19
CA PRO A 99 -4.11 -10.95 3.68
C PRO A 99 -5.35 -10.18 3.18
N THR A 100 -6.29 -9.96 4.07
CA THR A 100 -7.57 -9.32 3.78
C THR A 100 -7.87 -8.26 4.82
N VAL A 101 -8.31 -7.08 4.35
CA VAL A 101 -8.76 -6.00 5.22
C VAL A 101 -10.06 -5.40 4.68
N THR A 102 -10.83 -4.79 5.57
CA THR A 102 -12.05 -4.05 5.20
C THR A 102 -11.94 -2.61 5.64
N PHE A 103 -12.53 -1.71 4.84
CA PHE A 103 -12.59 -0.28 5.13
C PHE A 103 -14.04 0.16 5.07
N ALA A 104 -14.47 0.94 6.06
CA ALA A 104 -15.78 1.59 6.03
C ALA A 104 -15.60 3.03 5.56
N LEU A 105 -16.39 3.43 4.56
CA LEU A 105 -16.33 4.77 3.99
C LEU A 105 -17.56 5.58 4.39
N ALA A 106 -17.33 6.85 4.76
CA ALA A 106 -18.38 7.80 5.07
C ALA A 106 -18.25 8.98 4.08
N ASP A 107 -19.18 9.06 3.15
CA ASP A 107 -19.25 10.14 2.14
C ASP A 107 -17.96 10.33 1.33
N GLU A 108 -17.29 9.23 1.00
CA GLU A 108 -16.11 9.27 0.11
C GLU A 108 -16.13 8.11 -0.87
N LYS A 109 -15.46 8.31 -1.99
CA LYS A 109 -15.40 7.32 -3.07
C LYS A 109 -14.05 6.64 -3.10
N PRO A 110 -13.99 5.29 -3.16
CA PRO A 110 -12.72 4.60 -3.31
C PRO A 110 -12.16 4.82 -4.72
N ILE A 111 -10.86 5.05 -4.81
CA ILE A 111 -10.17 5.31 -6.07
C ILE A 111 -9.21 4.19 -6.41
N ALA A 112 -8.42 3.74 -5.45
CA ALA A 112 -7.40 2.72 -5.67
C ALA A 112 -7.00 2.06 -4.35
N ALA A 113 -6.53 0.83 -4.43
CA ALA A 113 -5.96 0.12 -3.31
C ALA A 113 -4.48 -0.15 -3.56
N TYR A 114 -3.65 0.08 -2.55
CA TYR A 114 -2.22 -0.18 -2.56
C TYR A 114 -1.89 -1.24 -1.52
N ALA A 115 -0.95 -2.12 -1.84
CA ALA A 115 -0.44 -3.11 -0.90
C ALA A 115 1.08 -3.09 -0.90
N TYR A 116 1.68 -3.18 0.27
CA TYR A 116 3.14 -3.22 0.40
C TYR A 116 3.59 -4.58 0.91
N CYS A 117 4.37 -5.27 0.08
CA CYS A 117 5.01 -6.54 0.42
C CYS A 117 6.44 -6.24 0.91
N ASN A 118 6.85 -6.84 2.03
CA ASN A 118 8.19 -6.61 2.59
C ASN A 118 9.34 -7.02 1.66
N LEU A 119 9.10 -7.96 0.76
CA LEU A 119 10.12 -8.43 -0.20
C LEU A 119 9.94 -7.84 -1.60
N HIS A 120 8.70 -7.62 -2.04
CA HIS A 120 8.41 -7.31 -3.44
C HIS A 120 7.81 -5.91 -3.66
N GLY A 121 7.82 -5.07 -2.63
CA GLY A 121 7.48 -3.65 -2.77
C GLY A 121 6.01 -3.33 -2.90
N LEU A 122 5.72 -2.26 -3.63
CA LEU A 122 4.41 -1.62 -3.69
C LEU A 122 3.63 -2.06 -4.92
N TRP A 123 2.36 -2.39 -4.71
CA TRP A 123 1.43 -2.84 -5.75
C TRP A 123 0.13 -2.06 -5.68
N LYS A 124 -0.55 -1.89 -6.80
CA LYS A 124 -1.74 -1.05 -6.89
C LYS A 124 -2.82 -1.69 -7.75
N LYS A 125 -4.06 -1.45 -7.37
CA LYS A 125 -5.25 -1.76 -8.18
C LYS A 125 -6.14 -0.52 -8.24
N GLU A 126 -6.42 -0.04 -9.45
CA GLU A 126 -7.41 1.00 -9.68
C GLU A 126 -8.82 0.44 -9.44
N ILE A 127 -9.69 1.27 -8.88
CA ILE A 127 -11.08 0.88 -8.60
C ILE A 127 -12.04 1.56 -9.56
#